data_c9affbc2b83bfcdf3e5d45c768609031
#
_entry.id   c9affbc2b83bfcdf3e5d45c768609031
#
_cell.length_a   1.000
_cell.length_b   1.000
_cell.length_c   1.000
_cell.angle_alpha   90.00
_cell.angle_beta   90.00
_cell.angle_gamma   90.00
#
_symmetry.space_group_name_H-M   'P 1'
#
loop_
_entity.id
_entity.type
_entity.pdbx_description
1 polymer ?
#
loop_
_entity_poly.entity_id
_entity_poly.type
_entity_poly.pdbx_seq_one_letter_code
_entity_poly.pdbx_strand_id
1 'polypeptide(L)'
;IISGQDVVLDILANYLHQEDINAGRTYLSSFEGLLALYQGKVDAAACHLYDGKECNASFVRSLMPGVSAVLVNLSYRTQGFYVRKSNPKHITGWEDLRRADISILNRRVGSSSRILLDTQLKKLEIPSGQLKGYDKIMSSHLTMASAIAAGDADLAIGTERITHQLEGLDFIPLLEERFDLVLQKESLENPAVVKMLAILSSPVFRREVTHFSGNDYRDLGKIIMEV
;
A
#
# COMPACT_ATOMS: atom_id res chain seq x y z
N ILE A 1 10.02 16.43 -4.14
CA ILE A 1 8.76 15.77 -4.62
C ILE A 1 8.55 14.49 -3.82
N ILE A 2 7.33 14.32 -3.26
CA ILE A 2 6.93 13.13 -2.51
C ILE A 2 5.97 12.29 -3.36
N SER A 3 6.32 11.03 -3.61
CA SER A 3 5.53 10.09 -4.41
C SER A 3 4.68 9.15 -3.54
N GLY A 4 3.47 8.84 -3.98
CA GLY A 4 2.56 7.87 -3.34
C GLY A 4 1.10 8.30 -3.37
N GLN A 5 0.19 7.37 -3.03
CA GLN A 5 -1.25 7.54 -3.17
C GLN A 5 -2.00 7.51 -1.81
N ASP A 6 -1.42 8.08 -0.77
CA ASP A 6 -2.08 8.12 0.54
C ASP A 6 -2.28 9.57 1.02
N VAL A 7 -3.41 9.83 1.66
CA VAL A 7 -3.77 11.14 2.22
C VAL A 7 -2.76 11.65 3.26
N VAL A 8 -2.09 10.76 3.98
CA VAL A 8 -1.04 11.12 4.95
C VAL A 8 0.07 11.93 4.29
N LEU A 9 0.39 11.63 3.01
CA LEU A 9 1.41 12.37 2.26
C LEU A 9 0.94 13.75 1.82
N ASP A 10 -0.36 13.93 1.58
CA ASP A 10 -0.94 15.24 1.27
C ASP A 10 -0.93 16.15 2.52
N ILE A 11 -1.27 15.57 3.68
CA ILE A 11 -1.16 16.26 4.97
C ILE A 11 0.30 16.64 5.23
N LEU A 12 1.25 15.71 5.02
CA LEU A 12 2.68 15.97 5.17
C LEU A 12 3.17 17.12 4.29
N ALA A 13 2.76 17.13 3.00
CA ALA A 13 3.10 18.21 2.08
C ALA A 13 2.56 19.56 2.56
N ASN A 14 1.34 19.60 3.11
CA ASN A 14 0.77 20.83 3.68
C ASN A 14 1.57 21.34 4.88
N TYR A 15 2.00 20.46 5.79
CA TYR A 15 2.87 20.85 6.91
C TYR A 15 4.22 21.38 6.43
N LEU A 16 4.82 20.77 5.41
CA LEU A 16 6.06 21.26 4.81
C LEU A 16 5.89 22.65 4.20
N HIS A 17 4.77 22.90 3.51
CA HIS A 17 4.46 24.24 2.98
C HIS A 17 4.31 25.29 4.09
N GLN A 18 3.77 24.96 5.25
CA GLN A 18 3.67 25.86 6.39
C GLN A 18 5.04 26.22 6.99
N GLU A 19 6.06 25.41 6.70
CA GLU A 19 7.47 25.64 7.08
C GLU A 19 8.31 26.19 5.89
N ASP A 20 7.65 26.82 4.92
CA ASP A 20 8.27 27.40 3.72
C ASP A 20 9.05 26.41 2.84
N ILE A 21 8.74 25.09 2.96
CA ILE A 21 9.33 24.05 2.11
C ILE A 21 8.34 23.70 1.00
N ASN A 22 8.74 23.98 -0.26
CA ASN A 22 7.92 23.66 -1.43
C ASN A 22 7.94 22.15 -1.73
N ALA A 23 7.00 21.41 -1.15
CA ALA A 23 6.86 19.97 -1.29
C ALA A 23 5.83 19.62 -2.38
N GLY A 24 6.29 19.31 -3.58
CA GLY A 24 5.44 18.79 -4.65
C GLY A 24 4.98 17.35 -4.40
N ARG A 25 3.79 16.99 -4.92
CA ARG A 25 3.23 15.64 -4.83
C ARG A 25 3.13 14.98 -6.20
N THR A 26 3.38 13.65 -6.25
CA THR A 26 3.06 12.81 -7.40
C THR A 26 2.42 11.50 -6.94
N TYR A 27 1.47 10.98 -7.73
CA TYR A 27 0.60 9.86 -7.31
C TYR A 27 0.97 8.56 -8.03
N LEU A 28 2.26 8.22 -8.04
CA LEU A 28 2.77 6.98 -8.60
C LEU A 28 2.41 5.78 -7.69
N SER A 29 2.36 4.59 -8.27
CA SER A 29 2.30 3.34 -7.49
C SER A 29 3.61 3.11 -6.73
N SER A 30 3.61 2.21 -5.75
CA SER A 30 4.82 1.87 -4.98
C SER A 30 6.00 1.47 -5.87
N PHE A 31 5.76 0.65 -6.88
CA PHE A 31 6.78 0.20 -7.81
C PHE A 31 7.34 1.34 -8.67
N GLU A 32 6.44 2.11 -9.30
CA GLU A 32 6.81 3.28 -10.11
C GLU A 32 7.51 4.35 -9.26
N GLY A 33 7.05 4.55 -8.01
CA GLY A 33 7.64 5.50 -7.06
C GLY A 33 9.08 5.14 -6.69
N LEU A 34 9.37 3.86 -6.41
CA LEU A 34 10.74 3.41 -6.13
C LEU A 34 11.67 3.60 -7.34
N LEU A 35 11.20 3.30 -8.55
CA LEU A 35 11.96 3.57 -9.78
C LEU A 35 12.20 5.06 -9.99
N ALA A 36 11.20 5.91 -9.72
CA ALA A 36 11.34 7.36 -9.82
C ALA A 36 12.34 7.91 -8.77
N LEU A 37 12.35 7.34 -7.55
CA LEU A 37 13.32 7.67 -6.51
C LEU A 37 14.74 7.28 -6.93
N TYR A 38 14.91 6.06 -7.46
CA TYR A 38 16.20 5.61 -7.99
C TYR A 38 16.72 6.49 -9.11
N GLN A 39 15.83 7.00 -9.97
CA GLN A 39 16.17 7.89 -11.08
C GLN A 39 16.34 9.37 -10.67
N GLY A 40 16.21 9.71 -9.39
CA GLY A 40 16.29 11.09 -8.90
C GLY A 40 15.14 12.00 -9.36
N LYS A 41 14.00 11.42 -9.79
CA LYS A 41 12.82 12.19 -10.23
C LYS A 41 11.93 12.60 -9.07
N VAL A 42 12.03 11.91 -7.93
CA VAL A 42 11.37 12.23 -6.68
C VAL A 42 12.36 12.13 -5.54
N ASP A 43 12.11 12.83 -4.44
CA ASP A 43 12.99 12.86 -3.26
C ASP A 43 12.58 11.82 -2.21
N ALA A 44 11.32 11.38 -2.25
CA ALA A 44 10.76 10.39 -1.36
C ALA A 44 9.69 9.56 -2.06
N ALA A 45 9.64 8.26 -1.80
CA ALA A 45 8.65 7.36 -2.38
C ALA A 45 7.93 6.53 -1.30
N ALA A 46 6.62 6.63 -1.23
CA ALA A 46 5.84 5.77 -0.35
C ALA A 46 5.67 4.37 -0.96
N CYS A 47 5.91 3.36 -0.13
CA CYS A 47 5.95 1.96 -0.55
C CYS A 47 5.18 1.06 0.43
N HIS A 48 4.45 0.08 -0.12
CA HIS A 48 3.72 -0.95 0.62
C HIS A 48 3.68 -2.24 -0.19
N LEU A 49 4.85 -2.78 -0.47
CA LEU A 49 5.03 -4.01 -1.23
C LEU A 49 5.38 -5.16 -0.28
N TYR A 50 4.86 -6.34 -0.57
CA TYR A 50 5.13 -7.55 0.20
C TYR A 50 5.54 -8.69 -0.74
N ASP A 51 6.67 -9.33 -0.47
CA ASP A 51 7.25 -10.39 -1.30
C ASP A 51 6.91 -11.81 -0.83
N GLY A 52 6.08 -11.93 0.19
CA GLY A 52 5.74 -13.20 0.83
C GLY A 52 6.55 -13.49 2.10
N LYS A 53 7.56 -12.66 2.42
CA LYS A 53 8.42 -12.77 3.61
C LYS A 53 8.54 -11.46 4.37
N GLU A 54 8.89 -10.37 3.67
CA GLU A 54 9.10 -9.06 4.27
C GLU A 54 8.40 -7.95 3.49
N CYS A 55 8.14 -6.83 4.17
CA CYS A 55 7.59 -5.63 3.56
C CYS A 55 8.72 -4.74 3.03
N ASN A 56 8.53 -4.22 1.81
CA ASN A 56 9.29 -3.16 1.17
C ASN A 56 10.79 -3.43 0.91
N ALA A 57 11.56 -3.92 1.89
CA ALA A 57 13.01 -3.95 1.84
C ALA A 57 13.59 -4.73 0.65
N SER A 58 13.04 -5.91 0.33
CA SER A 58 13.48 -6.71 -0.82
C SER A 58 13.28 -5.99 -2.16
N PHE A 59 12.18 -5.27 -2.28
CA PHE A 59 11.88 -4.45 -3.47
C PHE A 59 12.82 -3.25 -3.58
N VAL A 60 13.13 -2.57 -2.46
CA VAL A 60 14.09 -1.47 -2.44
C VAL A 60 15.45 -1.95 -2.91
N ARG A 61 15.97 -3.06 -2.34
CA ARG A 61 17.25 -3.65 -2.77
C ARG A 61 17.28 -4.00 -4.25
N SER A 62 16.17 -4.52 -4.77
CA SER A 62 16.09 -4.98 -6.17
C SER A 62 15.93 -3.86 -7.18
N LEU A 63 15.16 -2.81 -6.82
CA LEU A 63 14.81 -1.71 -7.72
C LEU A 63 15.76 -0.51 -7.61
N MET A 64 16.58 -0.44 -6.55
CA MET A 64 17.53 0.63 -6.29
C MET A 64 18.97 0.06 -6.08
N PRO A 65 19.49 -0.71 -7.05
CA PRO A 65 20.80 -1.36 -6.88
C PRO A 65 21.91 -0.33 -6.68
N GLY A 66 22.74 -0.55 -5.65
CA GLY A 66 23.88 0.32 -5.32
C GLY A 66 23.51 1.61 -4.59
N VAL A 67 22.24 1.85 -4.28
CA VAL A 67 21.78 3.02 -3.52
C VAL A 67 21.38 2.58 -2.12
N SER A 68 22.03 3.14 -1.10
CA SER A 68 21.60 2.96 0.29
C SER A 68 20.34 3.76 0.56
N ALA A 69 19.36 3.13 1.16
CA ALA A 69 18.07 3.76 1.47
C ALA A 69 17.65 3.51 2.92
N VAL A 70 16.78 4.37 3.43
CA VAL A 70 16.11 4.21 4.72
C VAL A 70 14.61 4.10 4.53
N LEU A 71 13.98 3.25 5.32
CA LEU A 71 12.54 3.06 5.36
C LEU A 71 12.01 3.72 6.64
N VAL A 72 11.19 4.75 6.47
CA VAL A 72 10.54 5.48 7.55
C VAL A 72 9.08 5.06 7.62
N ASN A 73 8.62 4.54 8.76
CA ASN A 73 7.25 4.08 8.87
C ASN A 73 6.24 5.23 8.75
N LEU A 74 5.22 5.03 7.94
CA LEU A 74 4.05 5.90 7.86
C LEU A 74 2.84 5.31 8.59
N SER A 75 2.57 4.01 8.41
CA SER A 75 1.48 3.31 9.10
C SER A 75 1.55 1.80 8.89
N TYR A 76 0.75 1.07 9.68
CA TYR A 76 0.39 -0.32 9.41
C TYR A 76 -1.06 -0.40 8.98
N ARG A 77 -1.37 -1.30 8.04
CA ARG A 77 -2.70 -1.50 7.48
C ARG A 77 -3.00 -2.98 7.35
N THR A 78 -4.26 -3.35 7.54
CA THR A 78 -4.71 -4.71 7.22
C THR A 78 -5.07 -4.82 5.75
N GLN A 79 -4.43 -5.75 5.05
CA GLN A 79 -4.82 -6.22 3.72
C GLN A 79 -5.64 -7.48 3.84
N GLY A 80 -6.67 -7.60 3.01
CA GLY A 80 -7.55 -8.76 3.04
C GLY A 80 -8.42 -8.88 1.81
N PHE A 81 -9.33 -9.84 1.86
CA PHE A 81 -10.36 -9.98 0.84
C PHE A 81 -11.60 -9.16 1.17
N TYR A 82 -12.06 -8.39 0.19
CA TYR A 82 -13.45 -7.94 0.15
C TYR A 82 -14.30 -9.11 -0.32
N VAL A 83 -15.34 -9.43 0.43
CA VAL A 83 -16.36 -10.40 0.06
C VAL A 83 -17.73 -9.78 0.26
N ARG A 84 -18.74 -10.26 -0.46
CA ARG A 84 -20.12 -9.80 -0.26
C ARG A 84 -20.58 -10.08 1.17
N LYS A 85 -21.45 -9.23 1.69
CA LYS A 85 -22.03 -9.35 3.03
C LYS A 85 -22.55 -10.77 3.29
N SER A 86 -22.28 -11.27 4.51
CA SER A 86 -22.53 -12.64 4.95
C SER A 86 -21.65 -13.71 4.27
N ASN A 87 -20.65 -13.32 3.47
CA ASN A 87 -19.67 -14.21 2.84
C ASN A 87 -20.31 -15.51 2.27
N PRO A 88 -21.19 -15.42 1.27
CA PRO A 88 -22.00 -16.56 0.81
C PRO A 88 -21.19 -17.70 0.20
N LYS A 89 -19.93 -17.45 -0.13
CA LYS A 89 -18.99 -18.47 -0.64
C LYS A 89 -18.13 -19.08 0.47
N HIS A 90 -18.29 -18.65 1.73
CA HIS A 90 -17.51 -19.12 2.87
C HIS A 90 -15.99 -19.04 2.62
N ILE A 91 -15.53 -17.92 2.03
CA ILE A 91 -14.12 -17.66 1.76
C ILE A 91 -13.43 -17.39 3.09
N THR A 92 -12.28 -18.02 3.35
CA THR A 92 -11.54 -17.92 4.61
C THR A 92 -10.10 -17.48 4.43
N GLY A 93 -9.53 -17.62 3.22
CA GLY A 93 -8.14 -17.27 2.97
C GLY A 93 -7.66 -17.63 1.58
N TRP A 94 -6.35 -17.61 1.43
CA TRP A 94 -5.67 -17.78 0.15
C TRP A 94 -5.94 -19.13 -0.55
N GLU A 95 -6.16 -20.20 0.22
CA GLU A 95 -6.41 -21.54 -0.33
C GLU A 95 -7.73 -21.62 -1.11
N ASP A 96 -8.70 -20.74 -0.80
CA ASP A 96 -9.96 -20.67 -1.53
C ASP A 96 -9.77 -20.24 -3.00
N LEU A 97 -8.64 -19.65 -3.35
CA LEU A 97 -8.31 -19.32 -4.74
C LEU A 97 -8.13 -20.55 -5.66
N ARG A 98 -8.01 -21.77 -5.07
CA ARG A 98 -7.99 -23.03 -5.82
C ARG A 98 -9.37 -23.46 -6.33
N ARG A 99 -10.43 -22.88 -5.78
CA ARG A 99 -11.80 -23.27 -6.07
C ARG A 99 -12.27 -22.74 -7.41
N ALA A 100 -12.80 -23.61 -8.25
CA ALA A 100 -13.31 -23.25 -9.59
C ALA A 100 -14.61 -22.40 -9.55
N ASP A 101 -15.32 -22.40 -8.41
CA ASP A 101 -16.54 -21.62 -8.21
C ASP A 101 -16.28 -20.20 -7.70
N ILE A 102 -15.02 -19.81 -7.47
CA ILE A 102 -14.61 -18.48 -7.02
C ILE A 102 -14.17 -17.63 -8.22
N SER A 103 -14.66 -16.38 -8.25
CA SER A 103 -14.25 -15.37 -9.22
C SER A 103 -13.67 -14.15 -8.51
N ILE A 104 -12.71 -13.46 -9.15
CA ILE A 104 -12.04 -12.30 -8.57
C ILE A 104 -12.16 -11.05 -9.45
N LEU A 105 -11.98 -9.90 -8.83
CA LEU A 105 -11.60 -8.65 -9.48
C LEU A 105 -10.18 -8.29 -9.11
N ASN A 106 -9.44 -7.73 -10.05
CA ASN A 106 -8.01 -7.49 -9.91
C ASN A 106 -7.65 -6.02 -10.14
N ARG A 107 -6.42 -5.68 -9.79
CA ARG A 107 -5.84 -4.36 -10.04
C ARG A 107 -4.85 -4.43 -11.20
N ARG A 108 -4.51 -3.26 -11.77
CA ARG A 108 -3.49 -3.15 -12.82
C ARG A 108 -2.15 -3.74 -12.35
N VAL A 109 -1.37 -4.22 -13.29
CA VAL A 109 0.01 -4.67 -13.05
C VAL A 109 0.83 -3.54 -12.40
N GLY A 110 1.67 -3.89 -11.44
CA GLY A 110 2.48 -2.92 -10.67
C GLY A 110 1.78 -2.31 -9.46
N SER A 111 0.47 -2.51 -9.26
CA SER A 111 -0.17 -2.16 -7.99
C SER A 111 0.17 -3.17 -6.89
N SER A 112 0.28 -2.72 -5.64
CA SER A 112 0.64 -3.58 -4.51
C SER A 112 -0.30 -4.77 -4.31
N SER A 113 -1.61 -4.56 -4.44
CA SER A 113 -2.60 -5.66 -4.34
C SER A 113 -2.43 -6.69 -5.45
N ARG A 114 -2.05 -6.27 -6.68
CA ARG A 114 -1.73 -7.18 -7.78
C ARG A 114 -0.44 -7.95 -7.50
N ILE A 115 0.61 -7.27 -7.04
CA ILE A 115 1.88 -7.90 -6.68
C ILE A 115 1.66 -8.91 -5.54
N LEU A 116 0.85 -8.56 -4.54
CA LEU A 116 0.49 -9.45 -3.44
C LEU A 116 -0.22 -10.70 -3.96
N LEU A 117 -1.25 -10.54 -4.82
CA LEU A 117 -1.97 -11.67 -5.44
C LEU A 117 -1.01 -12.57 -6.21
N ASP A 118 -0.21 -12.00 -7.11
CA ASP A 118 0.69 -12.76 -7.98
C ASP A 118 1.77 -13.51 -7.14
N THR A 119 2.26 -12.89 -6.07
CA THR A 119 3.18 -13.52 -5.11
C THR A 119 2.53 -14.71 -4.41
N GLN A 120 1.28 -14.58 -3.97
CA GLN A 120 0.57 -15.67 -3.30
C GLN A 120 0.19 -16.78 -4.27
N LEU A 121 -0.26 -16.47 -5.48
CA LEU A 121 -0.52 -17.47 -6.52
C LEU A 121 0.72 -18.29 -6.83
N LYS A 122 1.89 -17.63 -6.94
CA LYS A 122 3.18 -18.33 -7.15
C LYS A 122 3.52 -19.23 -5.96
N LYS A 123 3.36 -18.75 -4.73
CA LYS A 123 3.61 -19.52 -3.50
C LYS A 123 2.70 -20.75 -3.38
N LEU A 124 1.47 -20.62 -3.81
CA LEU A 124 0.46 -21.69 -3.78
C LEU A 124 0.50 -22.58 -5.02
N GLU A 125 1.37 -22.28 -5.99
CA GLU A 125 1.45 -22.98 -7.26
C GLU A 125 0.11 -23.00 -8.03
N ILE A 126 -0.64 -21.89 -7.97
CA ILE A 126 -1.89 -21.69 -8.70
C ILE A 126 -1.59 -20.92 -10.00
N PRO A 127 -1.78 -21.50 -11.18
CA PRO A 127 -1.67 -20.77 -12.43
C PRO A 127 -2.72 -19.66 -12.52
N SER A 128 -2.28 -18.44 -12.82
CA SER A 128 -3.19 -17.28 -12.89
C SER A 128 -4.35 -17.47 -13.88
N GLY A 129 -4.13 -18.20 -14.97
CA GLY A 129 -5.16 -18.54 -15.96
C GLY A 129 -6.28 -19.45 -15.43
N GLN A 130 -6.10 -20.12 -14.30
CA GLN A 130 -7.17 -20.89 -13.65
C GLN A 130 -8.09 -20.01 -12.79
N LEU A 131 -7.65 -18.80 -12.46
CA LEU A 131 -8.39 -17.91 -11.58
C LEU A 131 -9.41 -17.10 -12.39
N LYS A 132 -10.68 -17.41 -12.24
CA LYS A 132 -11.76 -16.75 -12.97
C LYS A 132 -11.81 -15.27 -12.62
N GLY A 133 -11.66 -14.41 -13.63
CA GLY A 133 -11.67 -12.95 -13.46
C GLY A 133 -10.30 -12.32 -13.20
N TYR A 134 -9.20 -13.09 -13.24
CA TYR A 134 -7.85 -12.56 -13.04
C TYR A 134 -7.52 -11.36 -13.96
N ASP A 135 -8.04 -11.34 -15.18
CA ASP A 135 -7.83 -10.26 -16.16
C ASP A 135 -8.88 -9.14 -16.08
N LYS A 136 -9.85 -9.24 -15.16
CA LYS A 136 -10.83 -8.17 -14.91
C LYS A 136 -10.20 -7.08 -14.06
N ILE A 137 -9.73 -6.02 -14.70
CA ILE A 137 -8.96 -4.93 -14.06
C ILE A 137 -9.89 -3.80 -13.65
N MET A 138 -9.77 -3.39 -12.39
CA MET A 138 -10.49 -2.25 -11.81
C MET A 138 -9.51 -1.11 -11.45
N SER A 139 -9.98 0.15 -11.58
CA SER A 139 -9.15 1.34 -11.42
C SER A 139 -8.81 1.68 -9.97
N SER A 140 -9.70 1.36 -9.00
CA SER A 140 -9.50 1.71 -7.60
C SER A 140 -9.99 0.61 -6.65
N HIS A 141 -9.57 0.67 -5.37
CA HIS A 141 -10.10 -0.21 -4.33
C HIS A 141 -11.60 0.01 -4.10
N LEU A 142 -12.06 1.27 -4.17
CA LEU A 142 -13.45 1.61 -3.96
C LEU A 142 -14.34 1.01 -5.06
N THR A 143 -13.93 1.10 -6.33
CA THR A 143 -14.67 0.49 -7.45
C THR A 143 -14.71 -1.04 -7.36
N MET A 144 -13.60 -1.68 -6.95
CA MET A 144 -13.60 -3.13 -6.70
C MET A 144 -14.56 -3.50 -5.56
N ALA A 145 -14.48 -2.81 -4.44
CA ALA A 145 -15.32 -3.07 -3.28
C ALA A 145 -16.82 -2.91 -3.61
N SER A 146 -17.16 -1.85 -4.36
CA SER A 146 -18.54 -1.63 -4.85
C SER A 146 -19.03 -2.76 -5.76
N ALA A 147 -18.19 -3.23 -6.69
CA ALA A 147 -18.51 -4.34 -7.58
C ALA A 147 -18.68 -5.68 -6.81
N ILE A 148 -17.87 -5.92 -5.77
CA ILE A 148 -18.03 -7.10 -4.90
C ILE A 148 -19.35 -7.01 -4.11
N ALA A 149 -19.68 -5.84 -3.56
CA ALA A 149 -20.96 -5.62 -2.86
C ALA A 149 -22.17 -5.88 -3.79
N ALA A 150 -22.05 -5.48 -5.06
CA ALA A 150 -23.07 -5.74 -6.11
C ALA A 150 -23.14 -7.20 -6.56
N GLY A 151 -22.11 -8.00 -6.28
CA GLY A 151 -22.05 -9.42 -6.66
C GLY A 151 -21.45 -9.69 -8.04
N ASP A 152 -20.71 -8.75 -8.64
CA ASP A 152 -20.06 -8.90 -9.95
C ASP A 152 -18.91 -9.91 -9.93
N ALA A 153 -18.34 -10.17 -8.76
CA ALA A 153 -17.40 -11.24 -8.46
C ALA A 153 -17.46 -11.61 -6.97
N ASP A 154 -16.76 -12.68 -6.59
CA ASP A 154 -16.83 -13.25 -5.24
C ASP A 154 -15.86 -12.58 -4.27
N LEU A 155 -14.68 -12.17 -4.76
CA LEU A 155 -13.68 -11.49 -3.94
C LEU A 155 -12.79 -10.50 -4.71
N ALA A 156 -12.16 -9.60 -3.96
CA ALA A 156 -11.07 -8.75 -4.43
C ALA A 156 -10.11 -8.43 -3.27
N ILE A 157 -8.85 -8.11 -3.56
CA ILE A 157 -7.85 -7.76 -2.55
C ILE A 157 -7.86 -6.26 -2.29
N GLY A 158 -7.91 -5.88 -1.03
CA GLY A 158 -7.80 -4.48 -0.65
C GLY A 158 -7.56 -4.25 0.84
N THR A 159 -7.61 -3.00 1.24
CA THR A 159 -7.40 -2.57 2.62
C THR A 159 -8.70 -2.54 3.40
N GLU A 160 -8.67 -2.93 4.68
CA GLU A 160 -9.83 -2.94 5.58
C GLU A 160 -10.58 -1.60 5.62
N ARG A 161 -9.85 -0.49 5.57
CA ARG A 161 -10.41 0.86 5.59
C ARG A 161 -11.57 1.09 4.60
N ILE A 162 -11.51 0.48 3.41
CA ILE A 162 -12.53 0.68 2.39
C ILE A 162 -13.88 0.09 2.82
N THR A 163 -13.88 -0.97 3.61
CA THR A 163 -15.12 -1.61 4.09
C THR A 163 -15.92 -0.72 5.04
N HIS A 164 -15.26 0.23 5.71
CA HIS A 164 -15.96 1.23 6.55
C HIS A 164 -16.69 2.30 5.76
N GLN A 165 -16.45 2.39 4.45
CA GLN A 165 -17.05 3.39 3.55
C GLN A 165 -18.20 2.83 2.72
N LEU A 166 -18.41 1.52 2.72
CA LEU A 166 -19.40 0.83 1.89
C LEU A 166 -20.18 -0.20 2.70
N GLU A 167 -21.48 -0.15 2.58
CA GLU A 167 -22.35 -1.23 3.05
C GLU A 167 -22.32 -2.43 2.07
N GLY A 168 -22.75 -3.60 2.54
CA GLY A 168 -22.84 -4.79 1.69
C GLY A 168 -21.56 -5.60 1.54
N LEU A 169 -20.52 -5.27 2.30
CA LEU A 169 -19.24 -5.99 2.33
C LEU A 169 -18.96 -6.60 3.70
N ASP A 170 -18.28 -7.74 3.68
CA ASP A 170 -17.48 -8.25 4.78
C ASP A 170 -16.00 -8.27 4.38
N PHE A 171 -15.13 -8.30 5.37
CA PHE A 171 -13.68 -8.29 5.20
C PHE A 171 -13.05 -9.52 5.83
N ILE A 172 -12.17 -10.17 5.09
CA ILE A 172 -11.40 -11.31 5.56
C ILE A 172 -9.95 -10.86 5.66
N PRO A 173 -9.43 -10.60 6.88
CA PRO A 173 -8.05 -10.15 7.06
C PRO A 173 -7.07 -11.25 6.64
N LEU A 174 -6.01 -10.88 5.91
CA LEU A 174 -5.02 -11.81 5.40
C LEU A 174 -3.62 -11.53 5.93
N LEU A 175 -3.25 -10.24 6.01
CA LEU A 175 -1.93 -9.83 6.52
C LEU A 175 -1.93 -8.38 6.99
N GLU A 176 -1.03 -8.07 7.91
CA GLU A 176 -0.67 -6.70 8.23
C GLU A 176 0.43 -6.23 7.27
N GLU A 177 0.17 -5.16 6.55
CA GLU A 177 1.07 -4.52 5.61
C GLU A 177 1.70 -3.28 6.25
N ARG A 178 3.01 -3.10 6.05
CA ARG A 178 3.71 -1.89 6.46
C ARG A 178 3.78 -0.91 5.30
N PHE A 179 3.34 0.31 5.55
CA PHE A 179 3.43 1.43 4.64
C PHE A 179 4.57 2.35 5.08
N ASP A 180 5.61 2.43 4.27
CA ASP A 180 6.83 3.16 4.57
C ASP A 180 7.09 4.26 3.56
N LEU A 181 7.77 5.32 3.97
CA LEU A 181 8.40 6.31 3.12
C LEU A 181 9.86 5.90 2.93
N VAL A 182 10.26 5.70 1.69
CA VAL A 182 11.63 5.36 1.29
C VAL A 182 12.37 6.62 0.90
N LEU A 183 13.55 6.81 1.47
CA LEU A 183 14.46 7.93 1.22
C LEU A 183 15.84 7.37 0.87
N GLN A 184 16.58 8.04 0.00
CA GLN A 184 18.00 7.76 -0.16
C GLN A 184 18.74 8.18 1.11
N LYS A 185 19.65 7.35 1.62
CA LYS A 185 20.35 7.60 2.90
C LYS A 185 21.11 8.93 2.90
N GLU A 186 21.72 9.29 1.77
CA GLU A 186 22.44 10.56 1.60
C GLU A 186 21.54 11.79 1.74
N SER A 187 20.23 11.65 1.48
CA SER A 187 19.28 12.75 1.62
C SER A 187 18.96 13.11 3.08
N LEU A 188 19.34 12.29 4.05
CA LEU A 188 19.05 12.52 5.48
C LEU A 188 19.71 13.79 6.05
N GLU A 189 20.77 14.28 5.41
CA GLU A 189 21.43 15.55 5.77
C GLU A 189 20.76 16.78 5.15
N ASN A 190 19.83 16.57 4.21
CA ASN A 190 19.10 17.67 3.59
C ASN A 190 18.15 18.33 4.60
N PRO A 191 18.22 19.66 4.81
CA PRO A 191 17.38 20.36 5.80
C PRO A 191 15.87 20.13 5.60
N ALA A 192 15.39 20.01 4.36
CA ALA A 192 13.99 19.73 4.06
C ALA A 192 13.59 18.30 4.50
N VAL A 193 14.49 17.32 4.32
CA VAL A 193 14.28 15.93 4.77
C VAL A 193 14.31 15.85 6.31
N VAL A 194 15.25 16.54 6.95
CA VAL A 194 15.32 16.64 8.43
C VAL A 194 14.02 17.20 8.98
N LYS A 195 13.51 18.30 8.37
CA LYS A 195 12.24 18.89 8.78
C LYS A 195 11.05 17.96 8.54
N MET A 196 11.02 17.26 7.41
CA MET A 196 10.00 16.26 7.08
C MET A 196 9.95 15.15 8.14
N LEU A 197 11.09 14.60 8.55
CA LEU A 197 11.17 13.56 9.57
C LEU A 197 10.72 14.09 10.94
N ALA A 198 11.06 15.34 11.28
CA ALA A 198 10.60 15.98 12.50
C ALA A 198 9.07 16.16 12.51
N ILE A 199 8.46 16.55 11.40
CA ILE A 199 7.00 16.64 11.23
C ILE A 199 6.36 15.27 11.42
N LEU A 200 6.83 14.24 10.71
CA LEU A 200 6.30 12.86 10.82
C LEU A 200 6.33 12.33 12.25
N SER A 201 7.34 12.69 13.02
CA SER A 201 7.52 12.27 14.41
C SER A 201 6.75 13.14 15.42
N SER A 202 6.12 14.24 14.97
CA SER A 202 5.48 15.20 15.87
C SER A 202 4.14 14.68 16.40
N PRO A 203 3.80 14.98 17.68
CA PRO A 203 2.50 14.61 18.27
C PRO A 203 1.32 15.28 17.58
N VAL A 204 1.52 16.46 17.01
CA VAL A 204 0.46 17.22 16.29
C VAL A 204 0.11 16.50 14.99
N PHE A 205 1.11 16.16 14.17
CA PHE A 205 0.92 15.41 12.94
C PHE A 205 0.29 14.04 13.20
N ARG A 206 0.78 13.29 14.19
CA ARG A 206 0.21 12.01 14.61
C ARG A 206 -1.28 12.11 14.93
N ARG A 207 -1.66 13.11 15.71
CA ARG A 207 -3.06 13.35 16.10
C ARG A 207 -3.94 13.61 14.89
N GLU A 208 -3.47 14.41 13.93
CA GLU A 208 -4.21 14.73 12.73
C GLU A 208 -4.42 13.49 11.85
N VAL A 209 -3.35 12.76 11.51
CA VAL A 209 -3.47 11.58 10.63
C VAL A 209 -4.31 10.46 11.24
N THR A 210 -4.33 10.33 12.58
CA THR A 210 -5.15 9.35 13.27
C THR A 210 -6.65 9.59 13.07
N HIS A 211 -7.07 10.83 12.86
CA HIS A 211 -8.48 11.15 12.59
C HIS A 211 -8.94 10.75 11.18
N PHE A 212 -8.04 10.63 10.23
CA PHE A 212 -8.37 10.42 8.82
C PHE A 212 -8.42 8.96 8.39
N SER A 213 -7.88 8.03 9.18
CA SER A 213 -7.79 6.65 8.73
C SER A 213 -7.91 5.66 9.88
N GLY A 214 -8.42 4.47 9.61
CA GLY A 214 -8.40 3.33 10.52
C GLY A 214 -7.03 2.61 10.55
N ASN A 215 -5.93 3.27 10.21
CA ASN A 215 -4.60 2.70 10.21
C ASN A 215 -3.96 2.75 11.61
N ASP A 216 -3.02 1.85 11.87
CA ASP A 216 -2.19 1.89 13.07
C ASP A 216 -0.92 2.73 12.80
N TYR A 217 -0.69 3.72 13.64
CA TYR A 217 0.41 4.69 13.57
C TYR A 217 1.46 4.48 14.67
N ARG A 218 1.56 3.27 15.25
CA ARG A 218 2.45 2.98 16.40
C ARG A 218 3.91 3.40 16.19
N ASP A 219 4.41 3.32 14.96
CA ASP A 219 5.80 3.65 14.61
C ASP A 219 5.94 4.83 13.64
N LEU A 220 4.90 5.65 13.47
CA LEU A 220 4.92 6.80 12.56
C LEU A 220 6.16 7.68 12.76
N GLY A 221 6.90 7.91 11.67
CA GLY A 221 8.10 8.74 11.62
C GLY A 221 9.39 8.04 12.07
N LYS A 222 9.32 6.78 12.55
CA LYS A 222 10.52 6.01 12.93
C LYS A 222 11.21 5.44 11.69
N ILE A 223 12.55 5.51 11.67
CA ILE A 223 13.36 4.72 10.73
C ILE A 223 13.30 3.27 11.21
N ILE A 224 12.70 2.41 10.40
CA ILE A 224 12.49 0.99 10.71
C ILE A 224 13.66 0.15 10.21
N MET A 225 14.27 0.54 9.10
CA MET A 225 15.30 -0.24 8.44
C MET A 225 16.18 0.62 7.55
N GLU A 226 17.45 0.23 7.44
CA GLU A 226 18.38 0.66 6.38
C GLU A 226 18.59 -0.50 5.42
N VAL A 227 18.68 -0.22 4.13
CA VAL A 227 18.87 -1.20 3.05
C VAL A 227 19.92 -0.72 2.07
#